data_71b5168ff55be8e773ed850149d4a580
#
_entry.id   71b5168ff55be8e773ed850149d4a580
#
_cell.length_a   1.000
_cell.length_b   1.000
_cell.length_c   1.000
_cell.angle_alpha   90.00
_cell.angle_beta   90.00
_cell.angle_gamma   90.00
#
_symmetry.space_group_name_H-M   'P 1'
#
loop_
_entity.id
_entity.type
_entity.pdbx_description
1 polymer ?
#
loop_
_entity_poly.entity_id
_entity_poly.type
_entity_poly.pdbx_seq_one_letter_code
_entity_poly.pdbx_strand_id
1 'polypeptide(L)' 'MANPDQKTILIDNAYDEIKNICINLQKDTDASNSEVKSILKIIMNEWEEKEDQITGFGFR' A
#
# COMPACT_ATOMS: atom_id res chain seq x y z
N MET A 1 17.04 -3.20 -16.42
CA MET A 1 16.58 -2.35 -15.70
C MET A 1 15.31 -1.84 -16.12
N ALA A 2 14.46 -1.68 -15.32
CA ALA A 2 13.18 -1.24 -15.67
C ALA A 2 13.23 0.19 -15.95
N ASN A 3 12.53 0.64 -16.93
CA ASN A 3 12.56 2.03 -17.17
C ASN A 3 11.53 2.64 -16.27
N PRO A 4 11.50 3.95 -16.14
CA PRO A 4 10.62 4.65 -15.26
C PRO A 4 9.16 4.37 -15.55
N ASP A 5 8.83 4.24 -16.81
CA ASP A 5 7.47 4.00 -17.16
C ASP A 5 6.99 2.67 -16.65
N GLN A 6 7.83 1.67 -16.71
CA GLN A 6 7.44 0.38 -16.25
C GLN A 6 7.24 0.40 -14.75
N LYS A 7 8.06 1.13 -14.02
CA LYS A 7 7.93 1.22 -12.61
C LYS A 7 6.62 1.90 -12.26
N THR A 8 6.26 2.95 -12.97
CA THR A 8 5.05 3.68 -12.73
C THR A 8 3.84 2.77 -12.95
N ILE A 9 3.87 1.98 -13.99
CA ILE A 9 2.77 1.08 -14.30
C ILE A 9 2.60 0.06 -13.18
N LEU A 10 3.70 -0.47 -12.68
CA LEU A 10 3.62 -1.46 -11.62
C LEU A 10 3.10 -0.86 -10.34
N ILE A 11 3.47 0.37 -10.04
CA ILE A 11 3.00 1.06 -8.86
C ILE A 11 1.51 1.33 -8.99
N ASP A 12 1.07 1.74 -10.17
CA ASP A 12 -0.34 2.00 -10.38
C ASP A 12 -1.16 0.73 -10.23
N ASN A 13 -0.64 -0.38 -10.74
CA ASN A 13 -1.34 -1.64 -10.64
C ASN A 13 -1.45 -2.06 -9.17
N ALA A 14 -0.39 -1.87 -8.40
CA ALA A 14 -0.39 -2.23 -7.00
C ALA A 14 -1.42 -1.35 -6.25
N TYR A 15 -1.46 -0.10 -6.61
CA TYR A 15 -2.39 0.82 -5.97
C TYR A 15 -3.83 0.35 -6.22
N ASP A 16 -4.13 0.00 -7.47
CA ASP A 16 -5.46 -0.45 -7.81
C ASP A 16 -5.82 -1.74 -7.08
N GLU A 17 -4.88 -2.65 -6.98
CA GLU A 17 -5.14 -3.90 -6.31
C GLU A 17 -5.40 -3.69 -4.83
N ILE A 18 -4.62 -2.85 -4.18
CA ILE A 18 -4.80 -2.58 -2.78
C ILE A 18 -6.16 -1.93 -2.56
N LYS A 19 -6.52 -1.01 -3.45
CA LYS A 19 -7.77 -0.35 -3.34
C LYS A 19 -8.92 -1.34 -3.48
N ASN A 20 -8.81 -2.25 -4.45
CA ASN A 20 -9.85 -3.24 -4.67
C ASN A 20 -9.99 -4.19 -3.50
N ILE A 21 -8.89 -4.55 -2.87
CA ILE A 21 -8.92 -5.42 -1.71
C ILE A 21 -9.70 -4.72 -0.60
N CYS A 22 -9.44 -3.44 -0.40
CA CYS A 22 -10.12 -2.70 0.62
C CYS A 22 -11.62 -2.58 0.32
N ILE A 23 -11.95 -2.35 -0.93
CA ILE A 23 -13.35 -2.24 -1.31
C ILE A 23 -14.07 -3.56 -1.08
N ASN A 24 -13.41 -4.66 -1.44
CA ASN A 24 -14.01 -5.97 -1.26
C ASN A 24 -14.16 -6.29 0.22
N LEU A 25 -13.23 -5.87 1.03
CA LEU A 25 -13.32 -6.10 2.44
C LEU A 25 -14.55 -5.38 2.99
N GLN A 26 -14.79 -4.16 2.54
CA GLN A 26 -15.94 -3.42 2.99
C GLN A 26 -17.23 -4.07 2.55
N LYS A 27 -17.23 -4.63 1.37
CA LYS A 27 -18.42 -5.27 0.88
C LYS A 27 -18.71 -6.56 1.64
N ASP A 28 -17.68 -7.31 1.94
CA ASP A 28 -17.85 -8.59 2.58
C ASP A 28 -18.14 -8.49 4.07
N THR A 29 -17.60 -7.49 4.73
CA THR A 29 -17.70 -7.39 6.17
C THR A 29 -18.39 -6.13 6.64
N ASP A 30 -18.76 -5.27 5.71
CA ASP A 30 -19.40 -4.02 6.06
C ASP A 30 -18.46 -3.15 6.90
N ALA A 31 -17.18 -3.31 6.72
CA ALA A 31 -16.20 -2.53 7.48
C ALA A 31 -16.31 -1.07 7.12
N SER A 32 -16.13 -0.21 8.10
CA SER A 32 -16.23 1.20 7.85
C SER A 32 -14.95 1.75 7.28
N ASN A 33 -14.99 2.96 6.81
CA ASN A 33 -13.79 3.59 6.28
C ASN A 33 -12.74 3.70 7.37
N SER A 34 -13.16 3.94 8.61
CA SER A 34 -12.22 4.02 9.70
C SER A 34 -11.48 2.72 9.90
N GLU A 35 -12.19 1.61 9.75
CA GLU A 35 -11.57 0.33 9.93
C GLU A 35 -10.56 0.05 8.83
N VAL A 36 -10.88 0.42 7.61
CA VAL A 36 -9.97 0.23 6.50
C VAL A 36 -8.73 1.09 6.72
N LYS A 37 -8.93 2.33 7.17
CA LYS A 37 -7.81 3.21 7.41
C LYS A 37 -6.92 2.65 8.52
N SER A 38 -7.50 2.04 9.52
CA SER A 38 -6.72 1.47 10.60
C SER A 38 -5.83 0.34 10.11
N ILE A 39 -6.36 -0.50 9.24
CA ILE A 39 -5.57 -1.59 8.69
C ILE A 39 -4.42 -1.03 7.89
N LEU A 40 -4.69 -0.05 7.06
CA LEU A 40 -3.65 0.53 6.24
C LEU A 40 -2.58 1.19 7.10
N LYS A 41 -2.98 1.80 8.23
CA LYS A 41 -2.05 2.41 9.08
C LYS A 41 -1.14 1.40 9.73
N ILE A 42 -1.66 0.26 10.14
CA ILE A 42 -0.86 -0.79 10.72
C ILE A 42 0.17 -1.28 9.72
N ILE A 43 -0.25 -1.46 8.49
CA ILE A 43 0.67 -1.93 7.45
C ILE A 43 1.75 -0.88 7.23
N MET A 44 1.37 0.38 7.21
CA MET A 44 2.34 1.42 7.01
C MET A 44 3.37 1.44 8.12
N ASN A 45 2.95 1.19 9.34
CA ASN A 45 3.87 1.19 10.44
C ASN A 45 4.92 0.11 10.31
N GLU A 46 4.58 -0.99 9.70
CA GLU A 46 5.54 -2.05 9.53
C GLU A 46 6.70 -1.61 8.66
N TRP A 47 6.44 -0.73 7.72
CA TRP A 47 7.53 -0.25 6.90
C TRP A 47 8.21 0.92 7.56
N GLU A 48 7.47 1.74 8.27
CA GLU A 48 8.07 2.87 8.88
C GLU A 48 9.00 2.56 9.98
N GLU A 49 8.82 1.45 10.63
CA GLU A 49 9.70 1.14 11.62
C GLU A 49 11.04 0.92 11.19
N LYS A 50 11.25 0.64 9.97
CA LYS A 50 12.56 0.39 9.55
C LYS A 50 13.07 1.56 8.94
N GLU A 51 12.49 2.64 9.14
CA GLU A 51 12.92 3.76 8.50
C GLU A 51 14.26 4.07 8.60
N ASP A 52 14.86 3.74 9.57
CA ASP A 52 16.17 4.14 9.60
C ASP A 52 16.89 3.46 8.59
N GLN A 53 16.53 2.39 8.14
CA GLN A 53 17.28 1.84 7.17
C GLN A 53 16.75 2.23 5.97
N ILE A 54 15.76 2.72 5.90
CA ILE A 54 15.20 3.02 4.81
C ILE A 54 15.77 3.74 4.00
N THR A 55 16.42 4.45 4.44
CA THR A 55 16.95 5.15 3.62
C THR A 55 16.94 4.57 2.43
N GLY A 56 17.08 3.89 2.26
CA GLY A 56 17.11 3.50 1.11
C GLY A 56 16.12 2.99 0.55
N PHE A 57 15.61 2.71 0.89
CA PHE A 57 14.71 2.07 0.56
C PHE A 57 14.16 2.26 -0.45
N GLY A 58 14.10 2.19 -0.62
CA GLY A 58 13.57 2.29 -1.34
C GLY A 58 13.38 2.81 -2.30
N PHE A 59 13.42 3.38 -2.47
CA PHE A 59 13.14 4.01 -3.29
C PHE A 59 14.07 4.54 -3.70
N ARG A 60 14.70 4.49 -3.52
CA ARG A 60 15.57 4.99 -3.84
C ARG A 60 15.95 4.68 -4.65
#